data_e7f635d90ac3552d990679c845087673
#
_entry.id   e7f635d90ac3552d990679c845087673
#
_cell.length_a   1.000
_cell.length_b   1.000
_cell.length_c   1.000
_cell.angle_alpha   90.00
_cell.angle_beta   90.00
_cell.angle_gamma   90.00
#
_symmetry.space_group_name_H-M   'P 1'
#
loop_
_entity.id
_entity.type
_entity.pdbx_description
1 polymer ?
#
loop_
_entity_poly.entity_id
_entity_poly.type
_entity_poly.pdbx_seq_one_letter_code
_entity_poly.pdbx_strand_id
1 'polypeptide(L)'
;MATTNKKFRVLVVEDSAFMRKVLEGIFNADEQLQVVGNAKDGREAVAMAESLKPDVITMDINMPHVDGLQATAEIMTTNPRPIVIVSSESREGAASTLRALELGAIEFVAKPSSAIDLDMQSVKEELLRKVRMAARVRVVRTASRLASKIQNANGSKTPPPVPVSVRPVPTSGLDQRFPVVVLAASTGGPATVMRIAPGFTGDFPAAVILVQHMPAAFTTQFAAQLAEFTGIRVKEAEANESLQPGTLYICPGGQHLRVTPTGRIQLDGTSGRINGYLPNIDVTMESVAAFAGPLSIAGVLTGMGNDGANGAMAIKTAGGLVLAQDEATCVIFGMPAEAIKAGAVDQVLGIDDIYPAIEKRVLGICRTAPAGVR
;
A
#
# COMPACT_ATOMS: atom_id res chain seq x y z
N MET A 1 30.28 20.94 -20.34
CA MET A 1 29.76 21.62 -19.15
C MET A 1 29.14 20.54 -18.26
N ALA A 2 29.75 20.26 -17.10
CA ALA A 2 29.23 19.27 -16.17
C ALA A 2 27.93 19.85 -15.57
N THR A 3 26.79 19.26 -15.88
CA THR A 3 25.54 19.55 -15.20
C THR A 3 25.73 19.11 -13.75
N THR A 4 25.93 20.08 -12.86
CA THR A 4 25.88 19.85 -11.40
C THR A 4 24.52 19.26 -11.07
N ASN A 5 24.46 17.95 -10.92
CA ASN A 5 23.23 17.23 -10.56
C ASN A 5 22.91 17.66 -9.12
N LYS A 6 21.90 18.55 -8.95
CA LYS A 6 21.50 19.09 -7.65
C LYS A 6 21.04 17.91 -6.76
N LYS A 7 21.75 17.69 -5.66
CA LYS A 7 21.41 16.65 -4.69
C LYS A 7 20.07 16.99 -3.99
N PHE A 8 19.27 15.95 -3.73
CA PHE A 8 18.07 16.08 -2.90
C PHE A 8 18.45 16.30 -1.44
N ARG A 9 17.76 17.23 -0.80
CA ARG A 9 18.01 17.67 0.57
C ARG A 9 17.23 16.82 1.56
N VAL A 10 17.91 16.07 2.43
CA VAL A 10 17.33 15.15 3.40
C VAL A 10 17.39 15.75 4.80
N LEU A 11 16.26 15.80 5.51
CA LEU A 11 16.20 16.03 6.95
C LEU A 11 16.09 14.67 7.65
N VAL A 12 17.05 14.34 8.52
CA VAL A 12 17.04 13.11 9.31
C VAL A 12 16.44 13.41 10.68
N VAL A 13 15.38 12.68 11.05
CA VAL A 13 14.70 12.79 12.35
C VAL A 13 14.76 11.46 13.07
N GLU A 14 15.54 11.39 14.16
CA GLU A 14 15.83 10.16 14.89
C GLU A 14 16.36 10.53 16.28
N ASP A 15 15.84 9.95 17.35
CA ASP A 15 16.26 10.27 18.72
C ASP A 15 17.61 9.66 19.12
N SER A 16 17.94 8.47 18.60
CA SER A 16 19.21 7.80 18.81
C SER A 16 20.36 8.51 18.09
N ALA A 17 21.30 9.08 18.83
CA ALA A 17 22.48 9.73 18.26
C ALA A 17 23.34 8.79 17.41
N PHE A 18 23.36 7.50 17.75
CA PHE A 18 24.05 6.48 16.96
C PHE A 18 23.34 6.27 15.61
N MET A 19 22.03 6.03 15.63
CA MET A 19 21.26 5.78 14.41
C MET A 19 21.25 7.01 13.49
N ARG A 20 21.15 8.23 14.05
CA ARG A 20 21.29 9.46 13.26
C ARG A 20 22.60 9.50 12.48
N LYS A 21 23.74 9.17 13.12
CA LYS A 21 25.03 9.12 12.43
C LYS A 21 25.09 8.04 11.35
N VAL A 22 24.49 6.88 11.59
CA VAL A 22 24.40 5.80 10.60
C VAL A 22 23.60 6.27 9.37
N LEU A 23 22.41 6.83 9.58
CA LEU A 23 21.56 7.34 8.50
C LEU A 23 22.23 8.49 7.74
N GLU A 24 22.86 9.43 8.45
CA GLU A 24 23.64 10.52 7.86
C GLU A 24 24.77 10.01 6.98
N GLY A 25 25.50 9.00 7.46
CA GLY A 25 26.57 8.34 6.68
C GLY A 25 26.04 7.67 5.42
N ILE A 26 24.90 6.96 5.51
CA ILE A 26 24.26 6.30 4.38
C ILE A 26 23.82 7.31 3.32
N PHE A 27 23.14 8.39 3.72
CA PHE A 27 22.63 9.38 2.76
C PHE A 27 23.73 10.24 2.16
N ASN A 28 24.74 10.66 2.92
CA ASN A 28 25.83 11.46 2.40
C ASN A 28 26.79 10.66 1.49
N ALA A 29 26.83 9.34 1.60
CA ALA A 29 27.57 8.47 0.68
C ALA A 29 26.85 8.31 -0.68
N ASP A 30 25.58 8.69 -0.80
CA ASP A 30 24.82 8.63 -2.03
C ASP A 30 25.08 9.87 -2.90
N GLU A 31 25.22 9.67 -4.21
CA GLU A 31 25.53 10.76 -5.15
C GLU A 31 24.35 11.75 -5.33
N GLN A 32 23.11 11.30 -5.07
CA GLN A 32 21.90 12.07 -5.30
C GLN A 32 21.33 12.71 -4.02
N LEU A 33 21.83 12.33 -2.83
CA LEU A 33 21.31 12.78 -1.55
C LEU A 33 22.33 13.64 -0.79
N GLN A 34 21.82 14.56 0.04
CA GLN A 34 22.60 15.38 0.98
C GLN A 34 21.79 15.62 2.24
N VAL A 35 22.33 15.24 3.40
CA VAL A 35 21.72 15.59 4.68
C VAL A 35 21.93 17.08 4.94
N VAL A 36 20.82 17.80 5.18
CA VAL A 36 20.80 19.24 5.44
C VAL A 36 20.47 19.59 6.88
N GLY A 37 20.06 18.62 7.67
CA GLY A 37 19.75 18.78 9.08
C GLY A 37 19.52 17.45 9.79
N ASN A 38 19.70 17.47 11.11
CA ASN A 38 19.47 16.35 12.01
C ASN A 38 18.58 16.85 13.17
N ALA A 39 17.40 16.28 13.34
CA ALA A 39 16.50 16.54 14.46
C ALA A 39 16.48 15.31 15.41
N LYS A 40 16.36 15.55 16.71
CA LYS A 40 16.37 14.51 17.74
C LYS A 40 14.98 14.22 18.34
N ASP A 41 13.99 15.07 17.99
CA ASP A 41 12.60 14.90 18.39
C ASP A 41 11.66 15.57 17.36
N GLY A 42 10.36 15.37 17.53
CA GLY A 42 9.35 15.89 16.62
C GLY A 42 9.25 17.41 16.61
N ARG A 43 9.57 18.10 17.73
CA ARG A 43 9.55 19.55 17.79
C ARG A 43 10.66 20.15 16.94
N GLU A 44 11.89 19.64 17.05
CA GLU A 44 13.00 20.04 16.18
C GLU A 44 12.68 19.72 14.71
N ALA A 45 12.04 18.56 14.45
CA ALA A 45 11.65 18.16 13.10
C ALA A 45 10.72 19.18 12.43
N VAL A 46 9.67 19.62 13.12
CA VAL A 46 8.73 20.63 12.61
C VAL A 46 9.45 21.97 12.32
N ALA A 47 10.23 22.47 13.28
CA ALA A 47 10.97 23.73 13.12
C ALA A 47 11.99 23.67 11.97
N MET A 48 12.72 22.55 11.83
CA MET A 48 13.69 22.35 10.76
C MET A 48 13.02 22.11 9.40
N ALA A 49 11.88 21.44 9.35
CA ALA A 49 11.11 21.26 8.11
C ALA A 49 10.68 22.61 7.52
N GLU A 50 10.28 23.56 8.37
CA GLU A 50 9.91 24.91 7.96
C GLU A 50 11.12 25.73 7.50
N SER A 51 12.20 25.76 8.30
CA SER A 51 13.37 26.61 8.07
C SER A 51 14.26 26.09 6.94
N LEU A 52 14.52 24.78 6.90
CA LEU A 52 15.41 24.17 5.91
C LEU A 52 14.71 23.82 4.59
N LYS A 53 13.41 23.64 4.61
CA LYS A 53 12.62 23.23 3.42
C LYS A 53 13.25 22.02 2.70
N PRO A 54 13.43 20.89 3.38
CA PRO A 54 14.02 19.69 2.77
C PRO A 54 13.15 19.14 1.64
N ASP A 55 13.77 18.40 0.70
CA ASP A 55 13.04 17.70 -0.36
C ASP A 55 12.38 16.42 0.17
N VAL A 56 12.93 15.83 1.23
CA VAL A 56 12.39 14.65 1.91
C VAL A 56 12.82 14.64 3.38
N ILE A 57 11.97 14.07 4.23
CA ILE A 57 12.22 13.87 5.66
C ILE A 57 12.21 12.38 5.94
N THR A 58 13.24 11.84 6.59
CA THR A 58 13.17 10.52 7.23
C THR A 58 12.77 10.71 8.68
N MET A 59 11.74 9.99 9.14
CA MET A 59 11.11 10.21 10.43
C MET A 59 11.03 8.92 11.23
N ASP A 60 11.67 8.91 12.40
CA ASP A 60 11.38 7.90 13.43
C ASP A 60 10.06 8.23 14.11
N ILE A 61 9.34 7.19 14.55
CA ILE A 61 8.07 7.36 15.25
C ILE A 61 8.30 7.51 16.75
N ASN A 62 9.14 6.65 17.32
CA ASN A 62 9.29 6.53 18.77
C ASN A 62 10.34 7.51 19.31
N MET A 63 9.95 8.75 19.54
CA MET A 63 10.81 9.81 20.03
C MET A 63 10.25 10.46 21.29
N PRO A 64 11.10 11.00 22.19
CA PRO A 64 10.65 11.72 23.38
C PRO A 64 9.99 13.07 23.02
N HIS A 65 9.19 13.60 23.95
CA HIS A 65 8.50 14.88 23.90
C HIS A 65 7.41 14.98 22.84
N VAL A 66 7.75 15.11 21.57
CA VAL A 66 6.86 15.10 20.42
C VAL A 66 7.26 13.90 19.57
N ASP A 67 6.37 12.93 19.45
CA ASP A 67 6.60 11.73 18.68
C ASP A 67 6.50 11.98 17.15
N GLY A 68 6.92 10.98 16.36
CA GLY A 68 6.94 11.11 14.91
C GLY A 68 5.54 11.17 14.28
N LEU A 69 4.50 10.66 14.93
CA LEU A 69 3.12 10.77 14.44
C LEU A 69 2.62 12.20 14.57
N GLN A 70 2.84 12.82 15.73
CA GLN A 70 2.48 14.21 15.98
C GLN A 70 3.23 15.14 15.03
N ALA A 71 4.56 14.93 14.88
CA ALA A 71 5.38 15.71 13.95
C ALA A 71 4.92 15.55 12.51
N THR A 72 4.59 14.30 12.08
CA THR A 72 4.06 14.04 10.73
C THR A 72 2.75 14.78 10.50
N ALA A 73 1.80 14.73 11.43
CA ALA A 73 0.52 15.41 11.32
C ALA A 73 0.70 16.94 11.22
N GLU A 74 1.58 17.52 12.02
CA GLU A 74 1.85 18.95 12.03
C GLU A 74 2.53 19.41 10.73
N ILE A 75 3.58 18.72 10.28
CA ILE A 75 4.28 19.03 9.02
C ILE A 75 3.31 18.93 7.84
N MET A 76 2.52 17.85 7.76
CA MET A 76 1.58 17.65 6.66
C MET A 76 0.45 18.69 6.62
N THR A 77 0.11 19.27 7.77
CA THR A 77 -0.92 20.32 7.88
C THR A 77 -0.35 21.72 7.57
N THR A 78 0.83 22.04 8.09
CA THR A 78 1.39 23.41 8.04
C THR A 78 2.23 23.66 6.80
N ASN A 79 3.17 22.76 6.50
CA ASN A 79 4.12 22.86 5.40
C ASN A 79 4.43 21.47 4.82
N PRO A 80 3.49 20.87 4.07
CA PRO A 80 3.59 19.49 3.60
C PRO A 80 4.91 19.19 2.90
N ARG A 81 5.59 18.13 3.36
CA ARG A 81 6.85 17.61 2.82
C ARG A 81 6.76 16.10 2.65
N PRO A 82 7.45 15.53 1.68
CA PRO A 82 7.58 14.09 1.59
C PRO A 82 8.20 13.50 2.88
N ILE A 83 7.50 12.58 3.53
CA ILE A 83 7.97 11.91 4.75
C ILE A 83 8.08 10.41 4.48
N VAL A 84 9.23 9.84 4.79
CA VAL A 84 9.50 8.40 4.81
C VAL A 84 9.68 7.99 6.26
N ILE A 85 8.83 7.12 6.76
CA ILE A 85 8.93 6.60 8.12
C ILE A 85 10.06 5.57 8.19
N VAL A 86 10.89 5.65 9.22
CA VAL A 86 11.92 4.65 9.52
C VAL A 86 11.54 4.00 10.86
N SER A 87 10.97 2.80 10.83
CA SER A 87 10.31 2.18 11.98
C SER A 87 10.81 0.77 12.26
N SER A 88 10.66 0.31 13.51
CA SER A 88 10.95 -1.07 13.88
C SER A 88 9.91 -2.04 13.31
N GLU A 89 10.31 -3.29 13.03
CA GLU A 89 9.42 -4.38 12.57
C GLU A 89 8.56 -5.00 13.68
N SER A 90 8.43 -4.37 14.84
CA SER A 90 7.53 -4.83 15.89
C SER A 90 6.05 -4.62 15.51
N ARG A 91 5.14 -5.35 16.14
CA ARG A 91 3.68 -5.15 15.93
C ARG A 91 3.25 -3.73 16.26
N GLU A 92 3.79 -3.15 17.33
CA GLU A 92 3.51 -1.77 17.74
C GLU A 92 4.09 -0.77 16.72
N GLY A 93 5.30 -1.02 16.24
CA GLY A 93 5.92 -0.23 15.16
C GLY A 93 5.12 -0.28 13.86
N ALA A 94 4.57 -1.46 13.50
CA ALA A 94 3.73 -1.60 12.32
C ALA A 94 2.43 -0.79 12.43
N ALA A 95 1.72 -0.86 13.55
CA ALA A 95 0.50 -0.09 13.77
C ALA A 95 0.76 1.42 13.71
N SER A 96 1.82 1.89 14.37
CA SER A 96 2.20 3.30 14.35
C SER A 96 2.64 3.76 12.96
N THR A 97 3.37 2.92 12.22
CA THR A 97 3.79 3.21 10.83
C THR A 97 2.57 3.37 9.90
N LEU A 98 1.61 2.46 9.99
CA LEU A 98 0.39 2.54 9.18
C LEU A 98 -0.41 3.81 9.54
N ARG A 99 -0.43 4.19 10.82
CA ARG A 99 -1.04 5.46 11.24
C ARG A 99 -0.32 6.67 10.65
N ALA A 100 1.02 6.65 10.56
CA ALA A 100 1.77 7.72 9.92
C ALA A 100 1.44 7.86 8.42
N LEU A 101 1.19 6.73 7.73
CA LEU A 101 0.74 6.75 6.33
C LEU A 101 -0.66 7.38 6.18
N GLU A 102 -1.58 7.14 7.12
CA GLU A 102 -2.89 7.85 7.17
C GLU A 102 -2.72 9.36 7.35
N LEU A 103 -1.73 9.78 8.16
CA LEU A 103 -1.43 11.19 8.40
C LEU A 103 -0.73 11.86 7.21
N GLY A 104 -0.39 11.09 6.16
CA GLY A 104 0.16 11.59 4.91
C GLY A 104 1.63 11.29 4.67
N ALA A 105 2.28 10.47 5.50
CA ALA A 105 3.59 9.93 5.15
C ALA A 105 3.48 9.12 3.84
N ILE A 106 4.49 9.23 2.99
CA ILE A 106 4.47 8.66 1.64
C ILE A 106 4.82 7.18 1.66
N GLU A 107 5.78 6.81 2.53
CA GLU A 107 6.39 5.50 2.52
C GLU A 107 7.01 5.19 3.89
N PHE A 108 7.37 3.94 4.07
CA PHE A 108 8.12 3.50 5.24
C PHE A 108 9.25 2.54 4.88
N VAL A 109 10.23 2.44 5.76
CA VAL A 109 11.33 1.48 5.73
C VAL A 109 11.47 0.88 7.11
N ALA A 110 11.65 -0.44 7.16
CA ALA A 110 11.97 -1.11 8.41
C ALA A 110 13.40 -0.74 8.86
N LYS A 111 13.58 -0.42 10.15
CA LYS A 111 14.91 -0.23 10.73
C LYS A 111 15.67 -1.55 10.68
N PRO A 112 16.97 -1.54 10.38
CA PRO A 112 17.80 -2.74 10.54
C PRO A 112 17.78 -3.17 12.02
N SER A 113 17.44 -4.44 12.27
CA SER A 113 17.21 -4.97 13.62
C SER A 113 18.50 -5.17 14.44
N SER A 114 19.66 -5.28 13.79
CA SER A 114 20.97 -5.34 14.45
C SER A 114 22.13 -5.00 13.49
N ALA A 115 23.26 -4.56 14.05
CA ALA A 115 24.50 -4.29 13.31
C ALA A 115 25.16 -5.57 12.74
N ILE A 116 24.57 -6.73 12.91
CA ILE A 116 25.15 -8.07 12.62
C ILE A 116 24.38 -8.78 11.49
N ASP A 117 23.23 -8.27 11.06
CA ASP A 117 22.45 -8.93 10.01
C ASP A 117 23.16 -8.86 8.66
N LEU A 118 23.33 -10.03 8.05
CA LEU A 118 23.86 -10.24 6.70
C LEU A 118 23.08 -9.50 5.60
N ASP A 119 21.95 -8.88 5.96
CA ASP A 119 21.02 -8.17 5.05
C ASP A 119 21.10 -6.62 5.14
N MET A 120 22.11 -6.08 5.86
CA MET A 120 22.34 -4.62 5.97
C MET A 120 22.44 -3.93 4.61
N GLN A 121 22.96 -4.60 3.61
CA GLN A 121 23.10 -4.03 2.28
C GLN A 121 21.74 -3.89 1.58
N SER A 122 20.85 -4.88 1.68
CA SER A 122 19.52 -4.83 1.06
C SER A 122 18.61 -3.77 1.72
N VAL A 123 18.66 -3.65 3.05
CA VAL A 123 17.93 -2.61 3.79
C VAL A 123 18.43 -1.21 3.42
N LYS A 124 19.76 -1.04 3.31
CA LYS A 124 20.38 0.21 2.86
C LYS A 124 19.92 0.58 1.45
N GLU A 125 19.94 -0.36 0.52
CA GLU A 125 19.51 -0.14 -0.86
C GLU A 125 18.02 0.22 -0.95
N GLU A 126 17.18 -0.46 -0.18
CA GLU A 126 15.76 -0.16 -0.06
C GLU A 126 15.54 1.25 0.50
N LEU A 127 16.21 1.61 1.59
CA LEU A 127 16.14 2.94 2.19
C LEU A 127 16.53 4.03 1.19
N LEU A 128 17.69 3.90 0.54
CA LEU A 128 18.17 4.86 -0.45
C LEU A 128 17.18 4.98 -1.62
N ARG A 129 16.69 3.86 -2.13
CA ARG A 129 15.70 3.83 -3.22
C ARG A 129 14.42 4.56 -2.83
N LYS A 130 13.85 4.27 -1.65
CA LYS A 130 12.60 4.88 -1.16
C LYS A 130 12.77 6.37 -0.87
N VAL A 131 13.88 6.79 -0.27
CA VAL A 131 14.16 8.21 0.03
C VAL A 131 14.38 9.02 -1.26
N ARG A 132 15.18 8.52 -2.22
CA ARG A 132 15.34 9.18 -3.52
C ARG A 132 14.04 9.32 -4.29
N MET A 133 13.19 8.32 -4.20
CA MET A 133 11.86 8.33 -4.81
C MET A 133 10.96 9.38 -4.12
N ALA A 134 10.86 9.33 -2.80
CA ALA A 134 10.04 10.27 -2.03
C ALA A 134 10.46 11.73 -2.28
N ALA A 135 11.76 12.01 -2.42
CA ALA A 135 12.27 13.34 -2.71
C ALA A 135 11.78 13.93 -4.06
N ARG A 136 11.27 13.09 -4.97
CA ARG A 136 10.71 13.50 -6.26
C ARG A 136 9.21 13.73 -6.23
N VAL A 137 8.54 13.29 -5.16
CA VAL A 137 7.08 13.41 -5.02
C VAL A 137 6.72 14.85 -4.69
N ARG A 138 5.77 15.41 -5.42
CA ARG A 138 5.14 16.68 -5.06
C ARG A 138 3.96 16.40 -4.14
N VAL A 139 4.12 16.68 -2.87
CA VAL A 139 3.01 16.63 -1.92
C VAL A 139 2.11 17.82 -2.18
N VAL A 140 0.90 17.56 -2.68
CA VAL A 140 -0.14 18.61 -2.79
C VAL A 140 -0.97 18.58 -1.52
N ARG A 141 -1.29 19.75 -0.96
CA ARG A 141 -2.25 19.88 0.15
C ARG A 141 -3.59 19.26 -0.30
N THR A 142 -3.80 18.02 0.02
CA THR A 142 -5.17 17.49 0.06
C THR A 142 -5.80 18.06 1.32
N ALA A 143 -6.80 18.94 1.14
CA ALA A 143 -7.64 19.37 2.26
C ALA A 143 -8.23 18.11 2.89
N SER A 144 -7.62 17.67 3.99
CA SER A 144 -7.90 16.40 4.62
C SER A 144 -9.29 16.43 5.24
N ARG A 145 -10.28 15.86 4.55
CA ARG A 145 -11.55 15.46 5.17
C ARG A 145 -11.34 14.45 6.32
N LEU A 146 -10.15 13.80 6.38
CA LEU A 146 -9.78 12.92 7.49
C LEU A 146 -9.36 13.70 8.74
N ALA A 147 -8.64 14.82 8.62
CA ALA A 147 -8.21 15.61 9.79
C ALA A 147 -9.40 16.15 10.61
N SER A 148 -10.52 16.47 9.97
CA SER A 148 -11.73 16.91 10.66
C SER A 148 -12.45 15.79 11.43
N LYS A 149 -12.32 14.53 11.02
CA LYS A 149 -12.86 13.39 11.79
C LYS A 149 -12.02 13.06 13.02
N ILE A 150 -10.70 13.28 12.98
CA ILE A 150 -9.78 12.98 14.09
C ILE A 150 -9.95 14.01 15.24
N GLN A 151 -10.20 15.26 14.94
CA GLN A 151 -10.47 16.28 15.97
C GLN A 151 -11.81 16.07 16.69
N ASN A 152 -12.78 15.41 16.06
CA ASN A 152 -14.07 15.09 16.66
C ASN A 152 -14.13 13.76 17.43
N ALA A 153 -13.08 12.92 17.32
CA ALA A 153 -13.05 11.61 17.98
C ALA A 153 -12.63 11.66 19.46
N ASN A 154 -12.15 12.79 19.97
CA ASN A 154 -11.80 12.95 21.39
C ASN A 154 -13.00 13.13 22.34
N GLY A 155 -14.23 13.00 21.87
CA GLY A 155 -15.43 13.23 22.68
C GLY A 155 -16.57 12.22 22.54
N SER A 156 -16.45 11.20 21.71
CA SER A 156 -17.54 10.25 21.49
C SER A 156 -17.07 8.81 21.74
N LYS A 157 -17.66 8.17 22.77
CA LYS A 157 -17.54 6.72 22.97
C LYS A 157 -18.10 6.04 21.72
N THR A 158 -17.24 5.44 20.92
CA THR A 158 -17.62 4.55 19.82
C THR A 158 -18.51 3.44 20.38
N PRO A 159 -19.71 3.21 19.83
CA PRO A 159 -20.45 2.01 20.17
C PRO A 159 -19.63 0.79 19.72
N PRO A 160 -19.68 -0.34 20.48
CA PRO A 160 -18.96 -1.54 20.11
C PRO A 160 -19.40 -1.99 18.70
N PRO A 161 -18.49 -2.57 17.90
CA PRO A 161 -18.84 -3.05 16.57
C PRO A 161 -20.00 -4.03 16.68
N VAL A 162 -21.09 -3.70 16.02
CA VAL A 162 -22.23 -4.60 15.90
C VAL A 162 -21.74 -5.81 15.10
N PRO A 163 -21.85 -7.05 15.60
CA PRO A 163 -21.50 -8.21 14.81
C PRO A 163 -22.37 -8.23 13.57
N VAL A 164 -21.78 -7.97 12.41
CA VAL A 164 -22.45 -8.10 11.13
C VAL A 164 -22.75 -9.58 10.97
N SER A 165 -24.03 -9.92 11.12
CA SER A 165 -24.52 -11.27 10.84
C SER A 165 -24.38 -11.53 9.34
N VAL A 166 -23.23 -12.05 8.94
CA VAL A 166 -22.99 -12.54 7.60
C VAL A 166 -23.89 -13.74 7.42
N ARG A 167 -24.99 -13.59 6.67
CA ARG A 167 -25.74 -14.75 6.20
C ARG A 167 -24.80 -15.59 5.34
N PRO A 168 -24.59 -16.88 5.66
CA PRO A 168 -23.81 -17.75 4.80
C PRO A 168 -24.49 -17.79 3.43
N VAL A 169 -23.78 -17.36 2.39
CA VAL A 169 -24.21 -17.63 1.02
C VAL A 169 -24.14 -19.16 0.84
N PRO A 170 -25.20 -19.83 0.38
CA PRO A 170 -25.21 -21.28 0.26
C PRO A 170 -24.11 -21.74 -0.70
N THR A 171 -23.12 -22.43 -0.19
CA THR A 171 -22.09 -23.12 -0.98
C THR A 171 -22.61 -24.47 -1.44
N SER A 172 -23.40 -24.49 -2.49
CA SER A 172 -23.79 -25.73 -3.15
C SER A 172 -23.41 -25.67 -4.62
N GLY A 173 -22.32 -26.37 -4.97
CA GLY A 173 -21.95 -26.68 -6.34
C GLY A 173 -20.61 -26.10 -6.79
N LEU A 174 -19.73 -26.98 -7.27
CA LEU A 174 -18.38 -26.72 -7.81
C LEU A 174 -18.34 -25.84 -9.08
N ASP A 175 -19.45 -25.19 -9.47
CA ASP A 175 -19.60 -24.47 -10.75
C ASP A 175 -19.97 -22.99 -10.61
N GLN A 176 -19.99 -22.43 -9.39
CA GLN A 176 -20.31 -21.01 -9.19
C GLN A 176 -19.05 -20.16 -9.23
N ARG A 177 -18.61 -19.77 -10.43
CA ARG A 177 -17.61 -18.71 -10.62
C ARG A 177 -18.24 -17.36 -10.31
N PHE A 178 -17.60 -16.57 -9.48
CA PHE A 178 -17.97 -15.22 -9.11
C PHE A 178 -16.87 -14.24 -9.52
N PRO A 179 -17.16 -12.92 -9.58
CA PRO A 179 -16.14 -11.94 -9.91
C PRO A 179 -15.00 -11.93 -8.87
N VAL A 180 -13.77 -11.81 -9.34
CA VAL A 180 -12.58 -11.66 -8.51
C VAL A 180 -11.87 -10.37 -8.89
N VAL A 181 -11.69 -9.50 -7.91
CA VAL A 181 -10.97 -8.22 -8.05
C VAL A 181 -9.56 -8.38 -7.47
N VAL A 182 -8.53 -8.02 -8.23
CA VAL A 182 -7.15 -7.92 -7.72
C VAL A 182 -6.74 -6.46 -7.69
N LEU A 183 -6.43 -5.96 -6.51
CA LEU A 183 -5.82 -4.65 -6.31
C LEU A 183 -4.32 -4.82 -6.13
N ALA A 184 -3.54 -4.18 -6.99
CA ALA A 184 -2.08 -4.23 -7.01
C ALA A 184 -1.52 -2.89 -6.57
N ALA A 185 -0.71 -2.86 -5.52
CA ALA A 185 -0.17 -1.62 -5.00
C ALA A 185 1.23 -1.79 -4.39
N SER A 186 1.98 -0.68 -4.37
CA SER A 186 3.30 -0.62 -3.74
C SER A 186 3.45 0.69 -2.97
N THR A 187 4.41 1.53 -3.30
CA THR A 187 4.63 2.84 -2.66
C THR A 187 3.40 3.75 -2.78
N GLY A 188 2.96 4.29 -1.65
CA GLY A 188 1.72 5.06 -1.55
C GLY A 188 0.44 4.19 -1.57
N GLY A 189 0.61 2.86 -1.73
CA GLY A 189 -0.48 1.90 -1.80
C GLY A 189 -1.39 1.90 -0.59
N PRO A 190 -0.88 1.83 0.65
CA PRO A 190 -1.72 1.76 1.83
C PRO A 190 -2.70 2.93 1.94
N ALA A 191 -2.23 4.16 1.76
CA ALA A 191 -3.08 5.36 1.78
C ALA A 191 -4.10 5.36 0.64
N THR A 192 -3.69 4.90 -0.55
CA THR A 192 -4.54 4.77 -1.75
C THR A 192 -5.64 3.74 -1.53
N VAL A 193 -5.29 2.56 -1.01
CA VAL A 193 -6.26 1.49 -0.74
C VAL A 193 -7.25 1.91 0.35
N MET A 194 -6.80 2.56 1.43
CA MET A 194 -7.70 3.10 2.46
C MET A 194 -8.70 4.13 1.90
N ARG A 195 -8.34 4.84 0.83
CA ARG A 195 -9.25 5.77 0.15
C ARG A 195 -10.32 5.06 -0.68
N ILE A 196 -10.01 3.92 -1.26
CA ILE A 196 -10.93 3.08 -2.06
C ILE A 196 -11.83 2.23 -1.15
N ALA A 197 -11.29 1.76 -0.02
CA ALA A 197 -11.91 0.78 0.87
C ALA A 197 -13.34 1.11 1.32
N PRO A 198 -13.71 2.38 1.63
CA PRO A 198 -15.07 2.73 2.04
C PRO A 198 -16.15 2.42 1.00
N GLY A 199 -15.77 2.23 -0.25
CA GLY A 199 -16.69 1.83 -1.31
C GLY A 199 -17.15 0.37 -1.18
N PHE A 200 -16.31 -0.53 -0.66
CA PHE A 200 -16.67 -1.94 -0.53
C PHE A 200 -17.64 -2.14 0.65
N THR A 201 -18.89 -2.45 0.33
CA THR A 201 -19.97 -2.71 1.31
C THR A 201 -20.09 -4.20 1.63
N GLY A 202 -20.78 -4.56 2.72
CA GLY A 202 -20.87 -5.94 3.20
C GLY A 202 -21.56 -6.93 2.24
N ASP A 203 -22.31 -6.44 1.29
CA ASP A 203 -23.03 -7.22 0.26
C ASP A 203 -22.31 -7.22 -1.11
N PHE A 204 -21.07 -6.77 -1.15
CA PHE A 204 -20.28 -6.72 -2.39
C PHE A 204 -20.10 -8.14 -2.99
N PRO A 205 -20.62 -8.41 -4.20
CA PRO A 205 -20.75 -9.78 -4.72
C PRO A 205 -19.48 -10.27 -5.44
N ALA A 206 -18.30 -9.87 -4.98
CA ALA A 206 -17.01 -10.31 -5.49
C ALA A 206 -16.03 -10.60 -4.36
N ALA A 207 -15.07 -11.50 -4.59
CA ALA A 207 -13.89 -11.60 -3.75
C ALA A 207 -12.88 -10.52 -4.18
N VAL A 208 -12.22 -9.90 -3.20
CA VAL A 208 -11.17 -8.91 -3.45
C VAL A 208 -9.85 -9.46 -2.93
N ILE A 209 -8.81 -9.43 -3.74
CA ILE A 209 -7.44 -9.78 -3.33
C ILE A 209 -6.59 -8.52 -3.44
N LEU A 210 -5.98 -8.11 -2.35
CA LEU A 210 -5.01 -7.03 -2.31
C LEU A 210 -3.61 -7.61 -2.26
N VAL A 211 -2.79 -7.29 -3.24
CA VAL A 211 -1.35 -7.55 -3.23
C VAL A 211 -0.63 -6.23 -3.05
N GLN A 212 -0.15 -6.00 -1.84
CA GLN A 212 0.62 -4.82 -1.45
C GLN A 212 2.06 -5.26 -1.20
N HIS A 213 3.04 -4.62 -1.84
CA HIS A 213 4.45 -4.83 -1.51
C HIS A 213 4.71 -4.31 -0.10
N MET A 214 4.72 -5.24 0.87
CA MET A 214 4.82 -4.92 2.30
C MET A 214 5.46 -6.09 3.04
N PRO A 215 6.34 -5.86 4.05
CA PRO A 215 6.88 -6.93 4.88
C PRO A 215 5.80 -7.63 5.70
N ALA A 216 6.06 -8.89 6.06
CA ALA A 216 5.10 -9.74 6.80
C ALA A 216 4.65 -9.13 8.15
N ALA A 217 5.54 -8.42 8.85
CA ALA A 217 5.20 -7.77 10.12
C ALA A 217 4.08 -6.72 9.99
N PHE A 218 3.82 -6.22 8.78
CA PHE A 218 2.86 -5.13 8.53
C PHE A 218 1.52 -5.61 7.96
N THR A 219 1.48 -6.73 7.25
CA THR A 219 0.27 -7.16 6.51
C THR A 219 -0.90 -7.51 7.42
N THR A 220 -0.64 -8.15 8.56
CA THR A 220 -1.68 -8.45 9.57
C THR A 220 -2.27 -7.16 10.17
N GLN A 221 -1.42 -6.18 10.51
CA GLN A 221 -1.87 -4.90 11.06
C GLN A 221 -2.61 -4.09 10.01
N PHE A 222 -2.16 -4.14 8.75
CA PHE A 222 -2.85 -3.46 7.65
C PHE A 222 -4.23 -4.06 7.40
N ALA A 223 -4.39 -5.39 7.53
CA ALA A 223 -5.70 -6.01 7.44
C ALA A 223 -6.65 -5.52 8.55
N ALA A 224 -6.17 -5.46 9.80
CA ALA A 224 -6.95 -4.96 10.93
C ALA A 224 -7.36 -3.50 10.73
N GLN A 225 -6.42 -2.64 10.32
CA GLN A 225 -6.68 -1.24 10.05
C GLN A 225 -7.66 -1.05 8.89
N LEU A 226 -7.45 -1.76 7.77
CA LEU A 226 -8.31 -1.64 6.60
C LEU A 226 -9.75 -2.05 6.91
N ALA A 227 -9.96 -3.01 7.82
CA ALA A 227 -11.28 -3.43 8.28
C ALA A 227 -12.09 -2.29 8.95
N GLU A 228 -11.42 -1.25 9.46
CA GLU A 228 -12.10 -0.08 10.04
C GLU A 228 -12.69 0.86 8.98
N PHE A 229 -12.24 0.76 7.74
CA PHE A 229 -12.61 1.66 6.63
C PHE A 229 -13.59 1.05 5.63
N THR A 230 -13.89 -0.24 5.74
CA THR A 230 -14.73 -0.95 4.75
C THR A 230 -15.86 -1.72 5.41
N GLY A 231 -16.93 -1.97 4.65
CA GLY A 231 -18.06 -2.78 5.10
C GLY A 231 -17.91 -4.29 4.82
N ILE A 232 -16.95 -4.72 3.98
CA ILE A 232 -16.69 -6.14 3.73
C ILE A 232 -15.77 -6.73 4.79
N ARG A 233 -15.75 -8.06 4.89
CA ARG A 233 -14.79 -8.75 5.74
C ARG A 233 -13.38 -8.54 5.21
N VAL A 234 -12.44 -8.13 6.07
CA VAL A 234 -11.02 -8.03 5.72
C VAL A 234 -10.20 -9.01 6.54
N LYS A 235 -9.27 -9.69 5.92
CA LYS A 235 -8.33 -10.58 6.58
C LYS A 235 -7.05 -10.74 5.77
N GLU A 236 -5.99 -11.15 6.43
CA GLU A 236 -4.83 -11.71 5.76
C GLU A 236 -5.20 -13.10 5.20
N ALA A 237 -4.76 -13.41 3.99
CA ALA A 237 -5.08 -14.65 3.32
C ALA A 237 -4.43 -15.86 4.01
N GLU A 238 -5.16 -16.97 4.09
CA GLU A 238 -4.69 -18.23 4.66
C GLU A 238 -4.57 -19.33 3.59
N ALA A 239 -3.60 -20.22 3.75
CA ALA A 239 -3.40 -21.31 2.80
C ALA A 239 -4.60 -22.30 2.82
N ASN A 240 -4.99 -22.76 1.64
CA ASN A 240 -6.07 -23.71 1.40
C ASN A 240 -7.50 -23.21 1.71
N GLU A 241 -7.69 -21.95 2.10
CA GLU A 241 -9.04 -21.39 2.20
C GLU A 241 -9.66 -21.13 0.81
N SER A 242 -10.98 -21.25 0.72
CA SER A 242 -11.71 -20.94 -0.50
C SER A 242 -12.00 -19.45 -0.57
N LEU A 243 -11.82 -18.82 -1.73
CA LEU A 243 -12.27 -17.46 -1.95
C LEU A 243 -13.78 -17.32 -1.71
N GLN A 244 -14.19 -16.24 -1.07
CA GLN A 244 -15.58 -15.93 -0.75
C GLN A 244 -15.91 -14.51 -1.24
N PRO A 245 -17.04 -14.29 -1.94
CA PRO A 245 -17.56 -12.94 -2.16
C PRO A 245 -17.75 -12.20 -0.84
N GLY A 246 -17.68 -10.87 -0.87
CA GLY A 246 -17.78 -10.03 0.33
C GLY A 246 -16.56 -10.08 1.26
N THR A 247 -15.44 -10.63 0.78
CA THR A 247 -14.20 -10.71 1.55
C THR A 247 -13.03 -10.09 0.79
N LEU A 248 -12.26 -9.27 1.46
CA LEU A 248 -10.97 -8.74 1.01
C LEU A 248 -9.85 -9.51 1.69
N TYR A 249 -9.06 -10.19 0.88
CA TYR A 249 -7.90 -10.97 1.27
C TYR A 249 -6.64 -10.15 1.02
N ILE A 250 -5.84 -9.92 2.05
CA ILE A 250 -4.50 -9.31 1.89
C ILE A 250 -3.49 -10.43 1.70
N CYS A 251 -2.70 -10.36 0.64
CA CYS A 251 -1.58 -11.27 0.43
C CYS A 251 -0.56 -11.10 1.57
N PRO A 252 -0.21 -12.17 2.33
CA PRO A 252 0.78 -12.06 3.38
C PRO A 252 2.14 -11.61 2.85
N GLY A 253 2.79 -10.70 3.55
CA GLY A 253 4.17 -10.32 3.24
C GLY A 253 5.10 -11.53 3.37
N GLY A 254 6.12 -11.60 2.49
CA GLY A 254 7.05 -12.72 2.46
C GLY A 254 6.52 -14.00 1.82
N GLN A 255 5.34 -13.98 1.20
CA GLN A 255 4.75 -15.10 0.48
C GLN A 255 4.13 -14.65 -0.84
N HIS A 256 4.13 -15.52 -1.84
CA HIS A 256 3.32 -15.34 -3.05
C HIS A 256 1.94 -15.94 -2.85
N LEU A 257 0.90 -15.25 -3.32
CA LEU A 257 -0.47 -15.75 -3.33
C LEU A 257 -0.85 -16.20 -4.74
N ARG A 258 -1.39 -17.41 -4.85
CA ARG A 258 -2.01 -17.94 -6.07
C ARG A 258 -3.43 -18.39 -5.78
N VAL A 259 -4.28 -18.31 -6.78
CA VAL A 259 -5.61 -18.91 -6.77
C VAL A 259 -5.56 -20.20 -7.59
N THR A 260 -5.92 -21.33 -6.98
CA THR A 260 -5.97 -22.61 -7.68
C THR A 260 -7.16 -22.68 -8.65
N PRO A 261 -7.18 -23.61 -9.62
CA PRO A 261 -8.34 -23.81 -10.50
C PRO A 261 -9.66 -24.11 -9.76
N THR A 262 -9.59 -24.52 -8.49
CA THR A 262 -10.76 -24.79 -7.63
C THR A 262 -11.14 -23.59 -6.74
N GLY A 263 -10.53 -22.41 -6.95
CA GLY A 263 -10.84 -21.20 -6.19
C GLY A 263 -10.29 -21.19 -4.76
N ARG A 264 -9.25 -21.98 -4.47
CA ARG A 264 -8.57 -21.98 -3.18
C ARG A 264 -7.30 -21.15 -3.22
N ILE A 265 -6.98 -20.51 -2.11
CA ILE A 265 -5.74 -19.77 -1.94
C ILE A 265 -4.58 -20.73 -1.69
N GLN A 266 -3.51 -20.53 -2.45
CA GLN A 266 -2.21 -21.17 -2.22
C GLN A 266 -1.20 -20.08 -1.86
N LEU A 267 -0.46 -20.28 -0.77
CA LEU A 267 0.61 -19.40 -0.33
C LEU A 267 1.96 -20.11 -0.50
N ASP A 268 2.93 -19.36 -1.03
CA ASP A 268 4.29 -19.88 -1.24
C ASP A 268 5.32 -18.87 -0.72
N GLY A 269 5.94 -19.21 0.40
CA GLY A 269 7.07 -18.47 1.00
C GLY A 269 8.44 -19.06 0.66
N THR A 270 8.49 -20.16 -0.13
CA THR A 270 9.72 -20.93 -0.37
C THR A 270 10.42 -20.55 -1.68
N SER A 271 9.68 -20.08 -2.67
CA SER A 271 10.23 -19.74 -4.00
C SER A 271 11.12 -18.48 -4.01
N GLY A 272 11.23 -17.77 -2.88
CA GLY A 272 12.00 -16.54 -2.79
C GLY A 272 11.40 -15.39 -3.61
N ARG A 273 12.23 -14.37 -3.93
CA ARG A 273 11.76 -13.21 -4.71
C ARG A 273 11.64 -13.54 -6.21
N ILE A 274 10.50 -13.32 -6.80
CA ILE A 274 10.29 -13.43 -8.25
C ILE A 274 10.42 -12.02 -8.85
N ASN A 275 11.35 -11.85 -9.80
CA ASN A 275 11.67 -10.53 -10.40
C ASN A 275 12.00 -9.43 -9.36
N GLY A 276 12.55 -9.83 -8.20
CA GLY A 276 12.88 -8.92 -7.11
C GLY A 276 11.75 -8.64 -6.11
N TYR A 277 10.55 -9.19 -6.30
CA TYR A 277 9.37 -8.94 -5.46
C TYR A 277 8.92 -10.18 -4.67
N LEU A 278 8.50 -9.97 -3.43
CA LEU A 278 7.89 -10.96 -2.55
C LEU A 278 7.00 -10.23 -1.51
N PRO A 279 5.64 -10.27 -1.65
CA PRO A 279 4.87 -10.93 -2.72
C PRO A 279 5.18 -10.40 -4.12
N ASN A 280 4.81 -11.17 -5.15
CA ASN A 280 4.84 -10.75 -6.54
C ASN A 280 3.41 -10.66 -7.09
N ILE A 281 3.06 -9.53 -7.67
CA ILE A 281 1.71 -9.20 -8.15
C ILE A 281 1.37 -9.98 -9.41
N ASP A 282 2.31 -10.10 -10.36
CA ASP A 282 2.10 -10.85 -11.60
C ASP A 282 1.64 -12.28 -11.30
N VAL A 283 2.29 -12.95 -10.34
CA VAL A 283 1.95 -14.31 -9.88
C VAL A 283 0.50 -14.44 -9.44
N THR A 284 0.00 -13.47 -8.69
CA THR A 284 -1.39 -13.47 -8.22
C THR A 284 -2.35 -13.21 -9.36
N MET A 285 -2.11 -12.18 -10.17
CA MET A 285 -2.98 -11.80 -11.28
C MET A 285 -3.07 -12.90 -12.36
N GLU A 286 -1.95 -13.54 -12.72
CA GLU A 286 -1.92 -14.65 -13.66
C GLU A 286 -2.79 -15.83 -13.17
N SER A 287 -2.69 -16.17 -11.88
CA SER A 287 -3.50 -17.22 -11.28
C SER A 287 -4.98 -16.87 -11.23
N VAL A 288 -5.33 -15.61 -10.97
CA VAL A 288 -6.72 -15.11 -11.01
C VAL A 288 -7.25 -15.10 -12.43
N ALA A 289 -6.44 -14.70 -13.43
CA ALA A 289 -6.81 -14.76 -14.83
C ALA A 289 -7.16 -16.20 -15.27
N ALA A 290 -6.37 -17.18 -14.83
CA ALA A 290 -6.60 -18.59 -15.12
C ALA A 290 -7.87 -19.13 -14.41
N PHE A 291 -8.15 -18.71 -13.18
CA PHE A 291 -9.31 -19.13 -12.41
C PHE A 291 -10.61 -18.45 -12.87
N ALA A 292 -10.63 -17.12 -12.90
CA ALA A 292 -11.85 -16.33 -13.08
C ALA A 292 -12.12 -15.94 -14.56
N GLY A 293 -11.08 -15.98 -15.42
CA GLY A 293 -11.23 -15.62 -16.83
C GLY A 293 -11.87 -14.24 -17.03
N PRO A 294 -12.97 -14.12 -17.79
CA PRO A 294 -13.64 -12.83 -18.05
C PRO A 294 -14.33 -12.20 -16.82
N LEU A 295 -14.41 -12.93 -15.70
CA LEU A 295 -14.92 -12.43 -14.42
C LEU A 295 -13.81 -11.77 -13.58
N SER A 296 -12.56 -11.75 -14.04
CA SER A 296 -11.44 -11.10 -13.37
C SER A 296 -11.43 -9.59 -13.60
N ILE A 297 -11.05 -8.83 -12.57
CA ILE A 297 -10.90 -7.39 -12.61
C ILE A 297 -9.57 -7.05 -11.94
N ALA A 298 -8.71 -6.28 -12.60
CA ALA A 298 -7.47 -5.78 -12.02
C ALA A 298 -7.54 -4.27 -11.82
N GLY A 299 -7.08 -3.80 -10.66
CA GLY A 299 -6.79 -2.40 -10.38
C GLY A 299 -5.29 -2.23 -10.12
N VAL A 300 -4.54 -1.66 -11.08
CA VAL A 300 -3.12 -1.35 -10.91
C VAL A 300 -3.01 0.05 -10.35
N LEU A 301 -2.62 0.13 -9.07
CA LEU A 301 -2.56 1.36 -8.29
C LEU A 301 -1.12 1.88 -8.20
N THR A 302 -0.97 3.01 -7.52
CA THR A 302 0.32 3.65 -7.25
C THR A 302 1.38 2.66 -6.80
N GLY A 303 2.58 2.79 -7.35
CA GLY A 303 3.72 1.94 -6.99
C GLY A 303 4.90 2.14 -7.91
N MET A 304 6.07 1.73 -7.44
CA MET A 304 7.30 1.75 -8.22
C MET A 304 7.55 0.40 -8.87
N GLY A 305 8.13 0.42 -10.07
CA GLY A 305 8.52 -0.77 -10.82
C GLY A 305 7.48 -1.21 -11.83
N ASN A 306 7.57 -2.46 -12.25
CA ASN A 306 6.78 -3.03 -13.34
C ASN A 306 5.99 -4.29 -12.92
N ASP A 307 6.05 -4.68 -11.66
CA ASP A 307 5.26 -5.82 -11.15
C ASP A 307 3.77 -5.53 -11.28
N GLY A 308 3.03 -6.48 -11.78
CA GLY A 308 1.62 -6.34 -12.15
C GLY A 308 1.36 -6.03 -13.64
N ALA A 309 2.39 -5.67 -14.42
CA ALA A 309 2.21 -5.38 -15.85
C ALA A 309 1.91 -6.66 -16.68
N ASN A 310 2.64 -7.75 -16.42
CA ASN A 310 2.39 -9.03 -17.08
C ASN A 310 1.09 -9.67 -16.58
N GLY A 311 0.83 -9.60 -15.28
CA GLY A 311 -0.41 -10.09 -14.68
C GLY A 311 -1.64 -9.34 -15.19
N ALA A 312 -1.56 -8.03 -15.36
CA ALA A 312 -2.59 -7.21 -15.98
C ALA A 312 -2.85 -7.65 -17.44
N MET A 313 -1.79 -7.92 -18.21
CA MET A 313 -1.92 -8.46 -19.57
C MET A 313 -2.59 -9.84 -19.56
N ALA A 314 -2.28 -10.71 -18.61
CA ALA A 314 -2.93 -12.00 -18.46
C ALA A 314 -4.44 -11.86 -18.17
N ILE A 315 -4.83 -10.94 -17.28
CA ILE A 315 -6.24 -10.60 -17.00
C ILE A 315 -6.95 -10.11 -18.27
N LYS A 316 -6.35 -9.17 -18.99
CA LYS A 316 -6.91 -8.65 -20.24
C LYS A 316 -7.08 -9.74 -21.30
N THR A 317 -6.06 -10.58 -21.49
CA THR A 317 -6.09 -11.70 -22.44
C THR A 317 -7.17 -12.72 -22.09
N ALA A 318 -7.44 -12.92 -20.80
CA ALA A 318 -8.51 -13.77 -20.32
C ALA A 318 -9.93 -13.15 -20.46
N GLY A 319 -10.05 -11.91 -21.00
CA GLY A 319 -11.31 -11.19 -21.17
C GLY A 319 -11.76 -10.42 -19.93
N GLY A 320 -10.92 -10.31 -18.93
CA GLY A 320 -11.13 -9.49 -17.74
C GLY A 320 -11.02 -7.99 -18.01
N LEU A 321 -11.28 -7.16 -17.00
CA LEU A 321 -11.15 -5.71 -17.03
C LEU A 321 -9.89 -5.26 -16.30
N VAL A 322 -9.11 -4.39 -16.92
CA VAL A 322 -7.91 -3.80 -16.30
C VAL A 322 -8.06 -2.29 -16.17
N LEU A 323 -7.99 -1.82 -14.93
CA LEU A 323 -8.00 -0.41 -14.55
C LEU A 323 -6.60 -0.01 -14.08
N ALA A 324 -6.17 1.20 -14.42
CA ALA A 324 -4.95 1.79 -13.89
C ALA A 324 -5.25 3.14 -13.24
N GLN A 325 -4.62 3.41 -12.10
CA GLN A 325 -4.66 4.73 -11.49
C GLN A 325 -3.92 5.74 -12.35
N ASP A 326 -4.46 6.95 -12.50
CA ASP A 326 -3.85 8.02 -13.29
C ASP A 326 -2.62 8.65 -12.61
N GLU A 327 -1.81 9.38 -13.39
CA GLU A 327 -0.61 10.03 -12.90
C GLU A 327 -0.93 11.13 -11.88
N ALA A 328 -2.04 11.83 -12.04
CA ALA A 328 -2.40 12.98 -11.21
C ALA A 328 -2.71 12.59 -9.76
N THR A 329 -3.22 11.38 -9.54
CA THR A 329 -3.58 10.89 -8.20
C THR A 329 -2.61 9.84 -7.64
N CYS A 330 -1.66 9.35 -8.44
CA CYS A 330 -0.60 8.47 -7.97
C CYS A 330 0.40 9.21 -7.08
N VAL A 331 0.84 8.57 -6.00
CA VAL A 331 2.06 8.97 -5.29
C VAL A 331 3.28 8.70 -6.18
N ILE A 332 3.33 7.50 -6.79
CA ILE A 332 4.33 7.11 -7.78
C ILE A 332 3.62 6.46 -8.98
N PHE A 333 3.75 7.10 -10.15
CA PHE A 333 3.19 6.60 -11.41
C PHE A 333 4.19 5.67 -12.12
N GLY A 334 4.56 4.57 -11.46
CA GLY A 334 5.48 3.56 -12.01
C GLY A 334 4.72 2.32 -12.48
N MET A 335 4.13 1.54 -11.57
CA MET A 335 3.35 0.34 -11.90
C MET A 335 2.22 0.62 -12.90
N PRO A 336 1.38 1.67 -12.71
CA PRO A 336 0.37 2.01 -13.70
C PRO A 336 0.95 2.36 -15.06
N ALA A 337 2.05 3.13 -15.11
CA ALA A 337 2.71 3.51 -16.36
C ALA A 337 3.23 2.28 -17.12
N GLU A 338 3.86 1.32 -16.45
CA GLU A 338 4.35 0.10 -17.09
C GLU A 338 3.19 -0.81 -17.58
N ALA A 339 2.09 -0.91 -16.85
CA ALA A 339 0.90 -1.63 -17.31
C ALA A 339 0.26 -0.95 -18.54
N ILE A 340 0.20 0.38 -18.57
CA ILE A 340 -0.28 1.16 -19.74
C ILE A 340 0.64 0.93 -20.94
N LYS A 341 1.94 1.06 -20.75
CA LYS A 341 2.96 0.86 -21.78
C LYS A 341 2.93 -0.56 -22.36
N ALA A 342 2.65 -1.56 -21.53
CA ALA A 342 2.46 -2.94 -21.97
C ALA A 342 1.17 -3.13 -22.80
N GLY A 343 0.27 -2.15 -22.86
CA GLY A 343 -1.02 -2.25 -23.55
C GLY A 343 -2.06 -3.07 -22.79
N ALA A 344 -1.83 -3.32 -21.49
CA ALA A 344 -2.69 -4.15 -20.67
C ALA A 344 -3.95 -3.42 -20.17
N VAL A 345 -3.92 -2.09 -20.09
CA VAL A 345 -4.94 -1.28 -19.44
C VAL A 345 -6.11 -0.97 -20.37
N ASP A 346 -7.33 -1.09 -19.85
CA ASP A 346 -8.56 -0.72 -20.55
C ASP A 346 -9.02 0.70 -20.21
N GLN A 347 -8.84 1.13 -18.93
CA GLN A 347 -9.23 2.47 -18.49
C GLN A 347 -8.18 3.02 -17.51
N VAL A 348 -7.82 4.29 -17.69
CA VAL A 348 -6.98 5.06 -16.77
C VAL A 348 -7.89 6.03 -16.02
N LEU A 349 -7.90 5.96 -14.69
CA LEU A 349 -8.89 6.62 -13.84
C LEU A 349 -8.22 7.30 -12.64
N GLY A 350 -8.79 8.43 -12.22
CA GLY A 350 -8.48 9.01 -10.92
C GLY A 350 -8.87 8.06 -9.78
N ILE A 351 -8.20 8.21 -8.64
CA ILE A 351 -8.38 7.29 -7.50
C ILE A 351 -9.83 7.18 -7.04
N ASP A 352 -10.61 8.27 -7.11
CA ASP A 352 -12.01 8.30 -6.67
C ASP A 352 -12.96 7.57 -7.65
N ASP A 353 -12.52 7.33 -8.89
CA ASP A 353 -13.29 6.66 -9.94
C ASP A 353 -12.97 5.16 -10.05
N ILE A 354 -11.89 4.68 -9.39
CA ILE A 354 -11.47 3.27 -9.43
C ILE A 354 -12.56 2.37 -8.86
N TYR A 355 -13.04 2.64 -7.62
CA TYR A 355 -14.08 1.81 -7.02
C TYR A 355 -15.39 1.84 -7.82
N PRO A 356 -15.95 2.99 -8.24
CA PRO A 356 -17.13 3.04 -9.09
C PRO A 356 -17.02 2.21 -10.36
N ALA A 357 -15.84 2.19 -11.00
CA ALA A 357 -15.61 1.38 -12.20
C ALA A 357 -15.60 -0.13 -11.88
N ILE A 358 -14.96 -0.52 -10.77
CA ILE A 358 -14.98 -1.91 -10.27
C ILE A 358 -16.42 -2.35 -9.97
N GLU A 359 -17.17 -1.56 -9.19
CA GLU A 359 -18.55 -1.85 -8.81
C GLU A 359 -19.44 -2.03 -10.04
N LYS A 360 -19.37 -1.09 -10.97
CA LYS A 360 -20.13 -1.15 -12.22
C LYS A 360 -19.87 -2.45 -12.99
N ARG A 361 -18.59 -2.87 -13.08
CA ARG A 361 -18.23 -4.12 -13.76
C ARG A 361 -18.75 -5.34 -13.02
N VAL A 362 -18.57 -5.41 -11.70
CA VAL A 362 -19.03 -6.52 -10.85
C VAL A 362 -20.53 -6.66 -10.94
N LEU A 363 -21.29 -5.58 -10.76
CA LEU A 363 -22.75 -5.60 -10.86
C LEU A 363 -23.22 -5.95 -12.28
N GLY A 364 -22.51 -5.51 -13.32
CA GLY A 364 -22.76 -5.91 -14.70
C GLY A 364 -22.65 -7.41 -14.92
N ILE A 365 -21.60 -8.03 -14.41
CA ILE A 365 -21.38 -9.48 -14.46
C ILE A 365 -22.52 -10.22 -13.73
N CYS A 366 -22.88 -9.80 -12.52
CA CYS A 366 -23.92 -10.44 -11.72
C CYS A 366 -25.33 -10.35 -12.36
N ARG A 367 -25.60 -9.29 -13.14
CA ARG A 367 -26.90 -9.13 -13.86
C ARG A 367 -27.00 -10.03 -15.09
N THR A 368 -25.89 -10.31 -15.76
CA THR A 368 -25.85 -11.12 -16.99
C THR A 368 -25.66 -12.61 -16.73
N ALA A 369 -25.31 -12.99 -15.49
CA ALA A 369 -25.20 -14.39 -15.10
C ALA A 369 -26.57 -15.08 -15.11
N PRO A 370 -26.67 -16.33 -15.65
CA PRO A 370 -27.92 -17.11 -15.58
C PRO A 370 -28.32 -17.34 -14.11
N ALA A 371 -29.62 -17.56 -13.88
CA ALA A 371 -30.27 -17.58 -12.56
C ALA A 371 -29.72 -18.57 -11.50
N GLY A 372 -28.62 -19.26 -11.77
CA GLY A 372 -27.87 -20.13 -10.84
C GLY A 372 -26.68 -19.44 -10.15
N VAL A 373 -26.39 -18.18 -10.47
CA VAL A 373 -25.24 -17.39 -9.93
C VAL A 373 -25.72 -16.23 -9.03
N ARG A 374 -27.00 -16.24 -8.66
CA ARG A 374 -27.59 -15.23 -7.76
C ARG A 374 -27.49 -15.61 -6.29
#